data_541fa6c6b5a2651e6adcb6df02a8fb8b
#
_entry.id   541fa6c6b5a2651e6adcb6df02a8fb8b
#
_cell.length_a   1.000
_cell.length_b   1.000
_cell.length_c   1.000
_cell.angle_alpha   90.00
_cell.angle_beta   90.00
_cell.angle_gamma   90.00
#
_symmetry.space_group_name_H-M   'P 1'
#
loop_
_entity.id
_entity.type
_entity.pdbx_description
1 polymer ?
#
loop_
_entity_poly.entity_id
_entity_poly.type
_entity_poly.pdbx_seq_one_letter_code
_entity_poly.pdbx_strand_id
1 'polypeptide(L)' 'MYQVKVPKTHILPNVEGLKGPLSCLNSARYGIAWGAIGAAMDCFDSALRYSKERIQFGKPIGGFQLTQKKLAEM' A
#
# COMPACT_ATOMS: atom_id res chain seq x y z
N MET A 1 -4.07 16.29 -24.95
CA MET A 1 -4.90 17.50 -25.19
C MET A 1 -4.20 18.42 -26.17
N TYR A 2 -4.94 18.99 -27.09
CA TYR A 2 -4.36 19.79 -28.16
C TYR A 2 -5.09 21.12 -28.28
N GLN A 3 -4.35 22.24 -28.25
CA GLN A 3 -4.85 23.60 -28.37
C GLN A 3 -5.98 23.96 -27.39
N VAL A 4 -5.89 23.48 -26.15
CA VAL A 4 -6.84 23.87 -25.11
C VAL A 4 -6.38 25.18 -24.49
N LYS A 5 -7.27 26.18 -24.50
CA LYS A 5 -7.01 27.50 -23.93
C LYS A 5 -7.57 27.57 -22.51
N VAL A 6 -6.75 28.04 -21.57
CA VAL A 6 -7.18 28.24 -20.17
C VAL A 6 -6.77 29.66 -19.73
N PRO A 7 -7.57 30.33 -18.87
CA PRO A 7 -7.19 31.65 -18.35
C PRO A 7 -5.91 31.58 -17.51
N LYS A 8 -5.15 32.67 -17.49
CA LYS A 8 -3.94 32.77 -16.66
C LYS A 8 -4.22 32.63 -15.17
N THR A 9 -5.43 32.95 -14.75
CA THR A 9 -5.87 32.80 -13.36
C THR A 9 -5.93 31.34 -12.88
N HIS A 10 -5.89 30.37 -13.80
CA HIS A 10 -5.88 28.93 -13.49
C HIS A 10 -4.48 28.38 -13.25
N ILE A 11 -3.46 29.25 -13.24
CA ILE A 11 -2.08 28.84 -12.97
C ILE A 11 -1.87 28.81 -11.45
N LEU A 12 -1.27 27.72 -10.96
CA LEU A 12 -0.94 27.62 -9.54
C LEU A 12 0.13 28.66 -9.17
N PRO A 13 -0.04 29.40 -8.07
CA PRO A 13 0.96 30.35 -7.62
C PRO A 13 2.19 29.63 -7.04
N ASN A 14 3.34 30.31 -7.12
CA ASN A 14 4.59 29.86 -6.48
C ASN A 14 5.17 28.54 -6.99
N VAL A 15 4.72 28.08 -8.17
CA VAL A 15 5.28 26.89 -8.82
C VAL A 15 5.62 27.18 -10.26
N GLU A 16 6.75 26.65 -10.71
CA GLU A 16 7.21 26.80 -12.09
C GLU A 16 7.74 25.47 -12.61
N GLY A 17 7.47 25.18 -13.88
CA GLY A 17 7.97 24.01 -14.57
C GLY A 17 7.58 22.71 -13.89
N LEU A 18 8.54 21.79 -13.75
CA LEU A 18 8.33 20.46 -13.19
C LEU A 18 8.38 20.42 -11.66
N LYS A 19 8.73 21.49 -10.99
CA LYS A 19 8.83 21.52 -9.52
C LYS A 19 7.52 21.18 -8.82
N GLY A 20 6.40 21.70 -9.31
CA GLY A 20 5.08 21.43 -8.75
C GLY A 20 4.73 19.94 -8.81
N PRO A 21 4.71 19.32 -10.01
CA PRO A 21 4.40 17.89 -10.13
C PRO A 21 5.38 16.98 -9.39
N LEU A 22 6.68 17.28 -9.43
CA LEU A 22 7.69 16.47 -8.75
C LEU A 22 7.56 16.56 -7.23
N SER A 23 7.19 17.71 -6.70
CA SER A 23 6.92 17.87 -5.27
C SER A 23 5.73 17.02 -4.83
N CYS A 24 4.66 16.98 -5.64
CA CYS A 24 3.51 16.11 -5.36
C CYS A 24 3.89 14.64 -5.39
N LEU A 25 4.74 14.22 -6.32
CA LEU A 25 5.22 12.84 -6.39
C LEU A 25 6.04 12.45 -5.16
N ASN A 26 6.87 13.36 -4.66
CA ASN A 26 7.63 13.11 -3.43
C ASN A 26 6.71 12.86 -2.23
N SER A 27 5.67 13.68 -2.08
CA SER A 27 4.68 13.51 -1.02
C SER A 27 3.89 12.21 -1.19
N ALA A 28 3.54 11.88 -2.43
CA ALA A 28 2.80 10.66 -2.75
C ALA A 28 3.60 9.39 -2.40
N ARG A 29 4.91 9.39 -2.64
CA ARG A 29 5.79 8.26 -2.29
C ARG A 29 5.73 7.95 -0.81
N TYR A 30 5.76 8.97 0.02
CA TYR A 30 5.65 8.81 1.46
C TYR A 30 4.29 8.23 1.86
N GLY A 31 3.20 8.77 1.33
CA GLY A 31 1.86 8.29 1.61
C GLY A 31 1.63 6.85 1.16
N ILE A 32 2.11 6.50 -0.04
CA ILE A 32 1.98 5.15 -0.58
C ILE A 32 2.77 4.13 0.26
N ALA A 33 3.94 4.52 0.76
CA ALA A 33 4.73 3.66 1.64
C ALA A 33 3.96 3.29 2.91
N TRP A 34 3.30 4.27 3.53
CA TRP A 34 2.43 4.00 4.68
C TRP A 34 1.25 3.11 4.33
N GLY A 35 0.61 3.37 3.18
CA GLY A 35 -0.51 2.56 2.69
C GLY A 35 -0.12 1.11 2.45
N ALA A 36 1.07 0.88 1.88
CA ALA A 36 1.57 -0.47 1.65
C ALA A 36 1.75 -1.25 2.95
N ILE A 37 2.27 -0.61 4.00
CA ILE A 37 2.42 -1.24 5.30
C ILE A 37 1.05 -1.55 5.91
N GLY A 38 0.09 -0.63 5.79
CA GLY A 38 -1.28 -0.88 6.26
C GLY A 38 -1.92 -2.08 5.58
N ALA A 39 -1.76 -2.21 4.26
CA ALA A 39 -2.24 -3.35 3.51
C ALA A 39 -1.56 -4.65 3.96
N ALA A 40 -0.26 -4.61 4.21
CA ALA A 40 0.49 -5.76 4.71
C ALA A 40 0.00 -6.20 6.09
N MET A 41 -0.31 -5.26 6.97
CA MET A 41 -0.87 -5.56 8.30
C MET A 41 -2.22 -6.26 8.21
N ASP A 42 -3.09 -5.82 7.31
CA ASP A 42 -4.38 -6.45 7.11
C ASP A 42 -4.25 -7.85 6.54
N CYS A 43 -3.37 -8.04 5.57
CA CYS A 43 -3.08 -9.36 5.00
C CYS A 43 -2.53 -10.32 6.07
N PHE A 44 -1.62 -9.84 6.90
CA PHE A 44 -1.06 -10.64 7.99
C PHE A 44 -2.15 -11.04 8.98
N ASP A 45 -2.98 -10.12 9.42
CA ASP A 45 -4.05 -10.38 10.37
C ASP A 45 -5.04 -11.39 9.82
N SER A 46 -5.44 -11.23 8.56
CA SER A 46 -6.36 -12.17 7.88
C SER A 46 -5.76 -13.57 7.77
N ALA A 47 -4.49 -13.66 7.37
CA ALA A 47 -3.79 -14.91 7.24
C ALA A 47 -3.63 -15.60 8.60
N LEU A 48 -3.30 -14.85 9.63
CA LEU A 48 -3.14 -15.39 10.98
C LEU A 48 -4.46 -15.93 11.51
N ARG A 49 -5.54 -15.17 11.40
CA ARG A 49 -6.87 -15.64 11.84
C ARG A 49 -7.30 -16.89 11.10
N TYR A 50 -7.17 -16.90 9.79
CA TYR A 50 -7.54 -18.06 8.98
C TYR A 50 -6.72 -19.29 9.34
N SER A 51 -5.42 -19.14 9.60
CA SER A 51 -4.56 -20.25 9.97
C SER A 51 -4.94 -20.88 11.31
N LYS A 52 -5.58 -20.12 12.19
CA LYS A 52 -6.09 -20.63 13.47
C LYS A 52 -7.45 -21.32 13.32
N GLU A 53 -8.23 -20.95 12.32
CA GLU A 53 -9.59 -21.46 12.09
C GLU A 53 -9.61 -22.68 11.18
N ARG A 54 -8.81 -22.67 10.12
CA ARG A 54 -8.82 -23.75 9.13
C ARG A 54 -8.17 -25.00 9.71
N ILE A 55 -8.90 -26.10 9.66
CA ILE A 55 -8.43 -27.39 10.17
C ILE A 55 -8.08 -28.30 8.99
N GLN A 56 -6.91 -28.90 9.05
CA GLN A 56 -6.44 -29.89 8.09
C GLN A 56 -5.61 -30.93 8.83
N PHE A 57 -5.80 -32.19 8.49
CA PHE A 57 -5.14 -33.29 9.18
C PHE A 57 -5.38 -33.31 10.71
N GLY A 58 -6.59 -32.92 11.12
CA GLY A 58 -7.02 -32.95 12.51
C GLY A 58 -6.54 -31.83 13.40
N LYS A 59 -5.90 -30.77 12.82
CA LYS A 59 -5.45 -29.62 13.60
C LYS A 59 -5.49 -28.33 12.77
N PRO A 60 -5.52 -27.15 13.41
CA PRO A 60 -5.41 -25.88 12.69
C PRO A 60 -4.15 -25.82 11.86
N ILE A 61 -4.23 -25.22 10.67
CA ILE A 61 -3.07 -25.15 9.76
C ILE A 61 -1.94 -24.31 10.33
N GLY A 62 -2.21 -23.38 11.25
CA GLY A 62 -1.19 -22.63 11.97
C GLY A 62 -0.31 -23.49 12.87
N GLY A 63 -0.71 -24.73 13.15
CA GLY A 63 0.11 -25.69 13.88
C GLY A 63 1.21 -26.35 13.06
N PHE A 64 1.24 -26.16 11.75
CA PHE A 64 2.27 -26.71 10.88
C PHE A 64 3.44 -25.75 10.72
N GLN A 65 4.66 -26.29 10.77
CA GLN A 65 5.88 -25.46 10.70
C GLN A 65 6.01 -24.66 9.41
N LEU A 66 5.56 -25.21 8.26
CA LEU A 66 5.59 -24.47 7.01
C LEU A 66 4.72 -23.22 7.04
N THR A 67 3.55 -23.31 7.67
CA THR A 67 2.66 -22.16 7.86
C THR A 67 3.28 -21.17 8.84
N GLN A 68 3.84 -21.66 9.93
CA GLN A 68 4.51 -20.81 10.93
C GLN A 68 5.69 -20.07 10.33
N LYS A 69 6.47 -20.71 9.47
CA LYS A 69 7.57 -20.05 8.76
C LYS A 69 7.09 -18.89 7.91
N LYS A 70 6.03 -19.10 7.12
CA LYS A 70 5.46 -18.04 6.28
C LYS A 70 4.97 -16.85 7.09
N LEU A 71 4.31 -17.10 8.22
CA LEU A 71 3.83 -16.04 9.09
C LEU A 71 4.99 -15.28 9.75
N ALA A 72 6.04 -15.98 10.14
CA ALA A 72 7.22 -15.36 10.74
C ALA A 72 7.98 -14.49 9.76
N GLU A 73 7.96 -14.82 8.48
CA GLU A 73 8.62 -14.04 7.43
C GLU A 73 7.81 -12.83 6.96
N MET A 74 6.54 -12.78 7.26
CA MET A 74 5.69 -11.63 6.93
C MET A 74 5.94 -10.47 7.89
#